data_192822945a1607753a06e90a568fa9a9
#
_entry.id   192822945a1607753a06e90a568fa9a9
#
_cell.length_a   1.000
_cell.length_b   1.000
_cell.length_c   1.000
_cell.angle_alpha   90.00
_cell.angle_beta   90.00
_cell.angle_gamma   90.00
#
_symmetry.space_group_name_H-M   'P 1'
#
loop_
_entity.id
_entity.type
_entity.pdbx_description
1 polymer ?
#
loop_
_entity_poly.entity_id
_entity_poly.type
_entity_poly.pdbx_seq_one_letter_code
_entity_poly.pdbx_strand_id
1 'polypeptide(L)'
;MFIKVWVKRKKHYLCKPKINTIRTKMDLIKTAEQAFAGESKNFPDFKSGDTITVTYKIKDENKERLQKFRGVCIQRKGSGVSETFTVRKISNGVGVERIFPYTSPFIDSIEVNKYGKVRRARIYYLRNLTGKKARIKERRVNLDKVAKAEA
;
A
#
# COMPACT_ATOMS: atom_id res chain seq x y z
N MET A 1 30.85 61.39 -51.54
CA MET A 1 30.32 61.26 -50.18
C MET A 1 29.55 59.89 -50.15
N PHE A 2 30.23 58.83 -49.84
CA PHE A 2 29.62 57.45 -49.87
C PHE A 2 29.16 57.08 -48.47
N ILE A 3 27.85 56.90 -48.30
CA ILE A 3 27.25 56.48 -47.05
C ILE A 3 27.33 54.95 -47.00
N LYS A 4 28.16 54.41 -46.12
CA LYS A 4 28.22 52.97 -45.85
C LYS A 4 27.00 52.57 -44.98
N VAL A 5 26.03 51.94 -45.60
CA VAL A 5 24.90 51.32 -44.87
C VAL A 5 25.38 50.01 -44.25
N TRP A 6 25.42 49.98 -42.90
CA TRP A 6 25.83 48.83 -42.13
C TRP A 6 24.60 47.92 -41.90
N VAL A 7 24.47 46.85 -42.73
CA VAL A 7 23.40 45.89 -42.60
C VAL A 7 23.77 44.91 -41.48
N LYS A 8 23.12 45.03 -40.32
CA LYS A 8 23.20 44.04 -39.23
C LYS A 8 22.55 42.72 -39.67
N ARG A 9 23.35 41.70 -39.97
CA ARG A 9 22.85 40.36 -40.17
C ARG A 9 22.30 39.79 -38.87
N LYS A 10 20.98 39.66 -38.77
CA LYS A 10 20.33 38.93 -37.70
C LYS A 10 20.71 37.43 -37.83
N LYS A 11 21.48 36.92 -36.85
CA LYS A 11 21.74 35.51 -36.75
C LYS A 11 20.41 34.83 -36.35
N HIS A 12 19.74 34.16 -37.28
CA HIS A 12 18.63 33.27 -36.98
C HIS A 12 19.19 32.04 -36.28
N TYR A 13 19.07 32.00 -34.97
CA TYR A 13 19.25 30.75 -34.22
C TYR A 13 18.05 29.84 -34.53
N LEU A 14 18.24 28.91 -35.44
CA LEU A 14 17.32 27.81 -35.65
C LEU A 14 17.33 26.96 -34.36
N CYS A 15 16.38 27.31 -33.49
CA CYS A 15 16.06 26.50 -32.34
C CYS A 15 15.49 25.18 -32.91
N LYS A 16 16.36 24.13 -33.02
CA LYS A 16 15.89 22.81 -33.37
C LYS A 16 14.85 22.41 -32.33
N PRO A 17 13.58 22.11 -32.71
CA PRO A 17 12.63 21.61 -31.76
C PRO A 17 13.26 20.37 -31.11
N LYS A 18 13.43 20.37 -29.78
CA LYS A 18 13.72 19.15 -29.04
C LYS A 18 12.53 18.26 -29.28
N ILE A 19 12.65 17.34 -30.21
CA ILE A 19 11.72 16.23 -30.34
C ILE A 19 11.87 15.45 -29.05
N ASN A 20 10.99 15.74 -28.08
CA ASN A 20 10.78 14.90 -26.94
C ASN A 20 10.21 13.58 -27.52
N THR A 21 11.09 12.73 -28.01
CA THR A 21 10.79 11.32 -28.16
C THR A 21 10.53 10.86 -26.73
N ILE A 22 9.28 10.87 -26.33
CA ILE A 22 8.81 10.13 -25.16
C ILE A 22 9.12 8.68 -25.49
N ARG A 23 10.36 8.27 -25.28
CA ARG A 23 10.68 6.85 -25.08
C ARG A 23 9.92 6.52 -23.81
N THR A 24 8.71 6.01 -23.97
CA THR A 24 8.05 5.25 -22.93
C THR A 24 9.03 4.15 -22.60
N LYS A 25 9.88 4.38 -21.56
CA LYS A 25 10.63 3.30 -20.96
C LYS A 25 9.56 2.30 -20.51
N MET A 26 9.39 1.26 -21.30
CA MET A 26 8.58 0.13 -20.86
C MET A 26 9.32 -0.41 -19.63
N ASP A 27 8.76 -0.11 -18.45
CA ASP A 27 9.26 -0.65 -17.19
C ASP A 27 8.96 -2.15 -17.23
N LEU A 28 9.94 -2.93 -17.68
CA LEU A 28 9.83 -4.39 -17.77
C LEU A 28 9.38 -5.02 -16.47
N ILE A 29 9.77 -4.40 -15.34
CA ILE A 29 9.33 -4.82 -14.01
C ILE A 29 7.81 -4.68 -13.88
N LYS A 30 7.23 -3.53 -14.25
CA LYS A 30 5.77 -3.34 -14.19
C LYS A 30 5.01 -4.28 -15.12
N THR A 31 5.57 -4.55 -16.29
CA THR A 31 4.99 -5.51 -17.24
C THR A 31 4.99 -6.92 -16.66
N ALA A 32 6.11 -7.32 -16.03
CA ALA A 32 6.20 -8.59 -15.34
C ALA A 32 5.27 -8.65 -14.13
N GLU A 33 5.22 -7.59 -13.32
CA GLU A 33 4.28 -7.49 -12.17
C GLU A 33 2.82 -7.63 -12.62
N GLN A 34 2.43 -7.01 -13.74
CA GLN A 34 1.09 -7.14 -14.30
C GLN A 34 0.79 -8.56 -14.80
N ALA A 35 1.78 -9.23 -15.38
CA ALA A 35 1.63 -10.62 -15.85
C ALA A 35 1.51 -11.62 -14.69
N PHE A 36 2.16 -11.36 -13.56
CA PHE A 36 2.13 -12.21 -12.38
C PHE A 36 1.14 -11.74 -11.30
N ALA A 37 0.60 -10.53 -11.42
CA ALA A 37 -0.50 -10.07 -10.57
C ALA A 37 -1.71 -10.94 -10.88
N GLY A 38 -1.96 -11.95 -10.04
CA GLY A 38 -3.22 -12.69 -10.06
C GLY A 38 -4.41 -11.73 -9.90
N GLU A 39 -5.62 -12.27 -9.94
CA GLU A 39 -6.83 -11.48 -9.76
C GLU A 39 -6.72 -10.56 -8.53
N SER A 40 -6.76 -9.27 -8.77
CA SER A 40 -6.68 -8.26 -7.72
C SER A 40 -7.95 -8.33 -6.87
N LYS A 41 -7.85 -8.90 -5.68
CA LYS A 41 -8.96 -8.89 -4.72
C LYS A 41 -9.10 -7.48 -4.16
N ASN A 42 -10.30 -6.93 -4.20
CA ASN A 42 -10.60 -5.65 -3.59
C ASN A 42 -10.76 -5.84 -2.09
N PHE A 43 -9.74 -5.42 -1.33
CA PHE A 43 -9.80 -5.39 0.11
C PHE A 43 -10.09 -3.96 0.61
N PRO A 44 -10.77 -3.81 1.76
CA PRO A 44 -11.00 -2.50 2.35
C PRO A 44 -9.69 -1.77 2.66
N ASP A 45 -9.69 -0.43 2.55
CA ASP A 45 -8.51 0.36 2.91
C ASP A 45 -8.35 0.41 4.44
N PHE A 46 -7.19 0.00 4.90
CA PHE A 46 -6.81 0.03 6.31
C PHE A 46 -5.41 0.59 6.49
N LYS A 47 -5.13 1.10 7.68
CA LYS A 47 -3.84 1.72 8.03
C LYS A 47 -3.23 1.05 9.25
N SER A 48 -1.95 1.39 9.50
CA SER A 48 -1.31 0.98 10.75
C SER A 48 -2.11 1.51 11.96
N GLY A 49 -2.31 0.64 12.94
CA GLY A 49 -3.13 0.92 14.11
C GLY A 49 -4.56 0.39 14.05
N ASP A 50 -5.04 0.05 12.86
CA ASP A 50 -6.37 -0.52 12.70
C ASP A 50 -6.40 -1.98 13.18
N THR A 51 -7.52 -2.37 13.78
CA THR A 51 -7.75 -3.77 14.16
C THR A 51 -8.46 -4.45 13.01
N ILE A 52 -7.80 -5.44 12.44
CA ILE A 52 -8.29 -6.18 11.27
C ILE A 52 -8.40 -7.67 11.57
N THR A 53 -9.32 -8.32 10.87
CA THR A 53 -9.44 -9.78 10.83
C THR A 53 -9.08 -10.25 9.43
N VAL A 54 -8.03 -11.04 9.32
CA VAL A 54 -7.59 -11.65 8.07
C VAL A 54 -8.04 -13.09 8.06
N THR A 55 -8.87 -13.45 7.08
CA THR A 55 -9.26 -14.84 6.81
C THR A 55 -8.33 -15.38 5.73
N TYR A 56 -7.61 -16.45 6.02
CA TYR A 56 -6.68 -17.07 5.07
C TYR A 56 -6.87 -18.58 5.00
N LYS A 57 -6.56 -19.12 3.83
CA LYS A 57 -6.66 -20.55 3.52
C LYS A 57 -5.39 -21.25 3.96
N ILE A 58 -5.54 -22.32 4.70
CA ILE A 58 -4.45 -23.25 5.01
C ILE A 58 -4.72 -24.53 4.22
N LYS A 59 -3.71 -24.97 3.48
CA LYS A 59 -3.73 -26.25 2.78
C LYS A 59 -2.95 -27.24 3.62
N ASP A 60 -3.67 -28.17 4.22
CA ASP A 60 -3.09 -29.39 4.78
C ASP A 60 -3.15 -30.46 3.68
N GLU A 61 -2.39 -31.55 3.80
CA GLU A 61 -2.16 -32.56 2.73
C GLU A 61 -3.42 -32.92 1.91
N ASN A 62 -4.60 -33.08 2.57
CA ASN A 62 -5.84 -33.50 1.92
C ASN A 62 -7.03 -32.55 2.20
N LYS A 63 -6.85 -31.48 2.95
CA LYS A 63 -7.95 -30.58 3.37
C LYS A 63 -7.54 -29.11 3.29
N GLU A 64 -8.45 -28.31 2.79
CA GLU A 64 -8.33 -26.86 2.87
C GLU A 64 -9.21 -26.37 4.02
N ARG A 65 -8.65 -25.53 4.89
CA ARG A 65 -9.38 -24.90 5.97
C ARG A 65 -9.15 -23.40 6.01
N LEU A 66 -10.19 -22.65 6.40
CA LEU A 66 -10.10 -21.21 6.61
C LEU A 66 -9.71 -20.94 8.06
N GLN A 67 -8.73 -20.08 8.25
CA GLN A 67 -8.34 -19.61 9.57
C GLN A 67 -8.44 -18.09 9.65
N LYS A 68 -9.02 -17.59 10.75
CA LYS A 68 -9.15 -16.16 11.03
C LYS A 68 -8.02 -15.70 11.95
N PHE A 69 -7.33 -14.63 11.57
CA PHE A 69 -6.29 -14.00 12.38
C PHE A 69 -6.70 -12.57 12.68
N ARG A 70 -7.25 -12.35 13.88
CA ARG A 70 -7.65 -11.02 14.34
C ARG A 70 -6.53 -10.37 15.13
N GLY A 71 -6.12 -9.16 14.74
CA GLY A 71 -5.06 -8.44 15.41
C GLY A 71 -4.97 -6.99 14.97
N VAL A 72 -3.95 -6.30 15.47
CA VAL A 72 -3.67 -4.91 15.12
C VAL A 72 -2.62 -4.86 14.02
N CYS A 73 -2.88 -4.08 12.98
CA CYS A 73 -1.90 -3.83 11.93
C CYS A 73 -0.77 -2.94 12.47
N ILE A 74 0.46 -3.45 12.50
CA ILE A 74 1.65 -2.72 12.99
C ILE A 74 2.25 -1.86 11.90
N GLN A 75 2.33 -2.39 10.70
CA GLN A 75 2.90 -1.69 9.55
C GLN A 75 2.29 -2.20 8.24
N ARG A 76 2.35 -1.34 7.25
CA ARG A 76 2.13 -1.65 5.84
C ARG A 76 3.37 -1.19 5.08
N LYS A 77 3.98 -2.05 4.27
CA LYS A 77 5.27 -1.83 3.61
C LYS A 77 5.19 -2.30 2.16
N GLY A 78 5.87 -1.59 1.28
CA GLY A 78 5.94 -1.91 -0.15
C GLY A 78 4.86 -1.21 -0.94
N SER A 79 4.81 -1.51 -2.22
CA SER A 79 3.81 -1.03 -3.17
C SER A 79 3.60 -2.08 -4.25
N GLY A 80 2.41 -2.12 -4.85
CA GLY A 80 2.08 -3.08 -5.91
C GLY A 80 2.12 -4.53 -5.42
N VAL A 81 2.71 -5.41 -6.19
CA VAL A 81 2.75 -6.85 -5.90
C VAL A 81 3.56 -7.20 -4.65
N SER A 82 4.60 -6.39 -4.33
CA SER A 82 5.46 -6.60 -3.16
C SER A 82 4.91 -5.99 -1.87
N GLU A 83 3.67 -5.49 -1.89
CA GLU A 83 3.06 -4.91 -0.72
C GLU A 83 2.77 -5.96 0.35
N THR A 84 3.21 -5.70 1.58
CA THR A 84 3.02 -6.58 2.74
C THR A 84 2.51 -5.79 3.93
N PHE A 85 1.71 -6.44 4.76
CA PHE A 85 1.28 -5.88 6.04
C PHE A 85 1.52 -6.86 7.17
N THR A 86 1.82 -6.33 8.35
CA THR A 86 2.11 -7.13 9.55
C THR A 86 1.00 -6.93 10.57
N VAL A 87 0.42 -8.04 11.01
CA VAL A 87 -0.64 -8.06 12.02
C VAL A 87 -0.12 -8.69 13.30
N ARG A 88 -0.34 -8.03 14.43
CA ARG A 88 0.02 -8.51 15.77
C ARG A 88 -1.23 -8.83 16.58
N LYS A 89 -1.23 -9.97 17.21
CA LYS A 89 -2.19 -10.34 18.26
C LYS A 89 -1.48 -10.85 19.50
N ILE A 90 -2.15 -10.77 20.63
CA ILE A 90 -1.70 -11.44 21.86
C ILE A 90 -2.48 -12.73 21.98
N SER A 91 -1.77 -13.85 22.06
CA SER A 91 -2.34 -15.17 22.25
C SER A 91 -1.67 -15.80 23.47
N ASN A 92 -2.47 -16.17 24.47
CA ASN A 92 -1.98 -16.76 25.73
C ASN A 92 -0.82 -15.97 26.39
N GLY A 93 -0.95 -14.64 26.41
CA GLY A 93 0.08 -13.75 26.97
C GLY A 93 1.30 -13.51 26.05
N VAL A 94 1.42 -14.25 24.96
CA VAL A 94 2.52 -14.10 23.99
C VAL A 94 2.08 -13.25 22.80
N GLY A 95 2.93 -12.29 22.41
CA GLY A 95 2.71 -11.48 21.21
C GLY A 95 3.09 -12.24 19.95
N VAL A 96 2.12 -12.56 19.12
CA VAL A 96 2.32 -13.22 17.83
C VAL A 96 2.16 -12.22 16.70
N GLU A 97 3.15 -12.16 15.82
CA GLU A 97 3.12 -11.33 14.62
C GLU A 97 3.12 -12.21 13.38
N ARG A 98 2.30 -11.84 12.41
CA ARG A 98 2.26 -12.51 11.12
C ARG A 98 2.33 -11.47 10.00
N ILE A 99 3.16 -11.76 9.01
CA ILE A 99 3.32 -10.93 7.81
C ILE A 99 2.48 -11.55 6.71
N PHE A 100 1.63 -10.75 6.09
CA PHE A 100 0.79 -11.15 4.98
C PHE A 100 1.15 -10.33 3.74
N PRO A 101 1.49 -10.97 2.59
CA PRO A 101 1.54 -10.28 1.31
C PRO A 101 0.12 -9.87 0.90
N TYR A 102 -0.06 -8.61 0.48
CA TYR A 102 -1.38 -8.08 0.13
C TYR A 102 -2.02 -8.82 -1.07
N THR A 103 -1.21 -9.17 -2.06
CA THR A 103 -1.64 -9.87 -3.29
C THR A 103 -1.66 -11.39 -3.17
N SER A 104 -1.52 -11.93 -1.94
CA SER A 104 -1.48 -13.39 -1.74
C SER A 104 -2.80 -14.06 -2.14
N PRO A 105 -2.77 -15.14 -2.95
CA PRO A 105 -3.96 -15.91 -3.28
C PRO A 105 -4.57 -16.64 -2.07
N PHE A 106 -3.76 -16.85 -1.02
CA PHE A 106 -4.21 -17.52 0.20
C PHE A 106 -5.08 -16.63 1.10
N ILE A 107 -5.05 -15.31 0.93
CA ILE A 107 -5.94 -14.42 1.66
C ILE A 107 -7.32 -14.50 1.00
N ASP A 108 -8.31 -14.85 1.80
CA ASP A 108 -9.71 -14.92 1.36
C ASP A 108 -10.40 -13.58 1.54
N SER A 109 -10.42 -13.06 2.76
CA SER A 109 -11.05 -11.78 3.09
C SER A 109 -10.27 -11.02 4.17
N ILE A 110 -10.41 -9.70 4.14
CA ILE A 110 -9.89 -8.79 5.18
C ILE A 110 -11.07 -7.95 5.66
N GLU A 111 -11.35 -8.01 6.95
CA GLU A 111 -12.39 -7.22 7.61
C GLU A 111 -11.76 -6.20 8.53
N VAL A 112 -12.16 -4.94 8.45
CA VAL A 112 -11.74 -3.89 9.38
C VAL A 112 -12.73 -3.81 10.53
N ASN A 113 -12.29 -4.24 11.71
CA ASN A 113 -13.14 -4.24 12.90
C ASN A 113 -13.17 -2.87 13.59
N LYS A 114 -12.01 -2.18 13.66
CA LYS A 114 -11.86 -0.91 14.36
C LYS A 114 -10.80 -0.06 13.70
N TYR A 115 -11.08 1.22 13.52
CA TYR A 115 -10.13 2.19 13.02
C TYR A 115 -9.31 2.80 14.17
N GLY A 116 -8.01 2.67 14.16
CA GLY A 116 -7.12 3.17 15.19
C GLY A 116 -6.61 4.58 14.92
N LYS A 117 -6.45 5.39 15.97
CA LYS A 117 -5.80 6.69 15.88
C LYS A 117 -4.35 6.58 16.32
N VAL A 118 -3.43 6.55 15.36
CA VAL A 118 -1.97 6.53 15.58
C VAL A 118 -1.30 7.67 14.83
N ARG A 119 -0.13 8.14 15.34
CA ARG A 119 0.65 9.22 14.71
C ARG A 119 1.79 8.71 13.83
N ARG A 120 2.11 7.42 13.91
CA ARG A 120 3.25 6.81 13.21
C ARG A 120 2.77 5.78 12.22
N ALA A 121 3.39 5.72 11.05
CA ALA A 121 3.12 4.69 10.04
C ALA A 121 3.59 3.30 10.47
N ARG A 122 4.57 3.21 11.37
CA ARG A 122 5.08 1.96 11.95
C ARG A 122 4.98 2.04 13.46
N ILE A 123 4.24 1.13 14.07
CA ILE A 123 3.92 1.15 15.50
C ILE A 123 4.63 0.05 16.29
N TYR A 124 5.95 -0.09 16.05
CA TYR A 124 6.75 -1.12 16.74
C TYR A 124 6.82 -0.96 18.25
N TYR A 125 6.60 0.24 18.77
CA TYR A 125 6.53 0.47 20.21
C TYR A 125 5.45 -0.36 20.91
N LEU A 126 4.46 -0.84 20.16
CA LEU A 126 3.40 -1.69 20.69
C LEU A 126 3.93 -3.05 21.19
N ARG A 127 5.12 -3.47 20.71
CA ARG A 127 5.75 -4.73 21.12
C ARG A 127 6.10 -4.74 22.60
N ASN A 128 6.52 -3.59 23.12
CA ASN A 128 6.97 -3.42 24.51
C ASN A 128 5.84 -3.01 25.46
N LEU A 129 4.62 -2.80 24.92
CA LEU A 129 3.49 -2.36 25.71
C LEU A 129 2.50 -3.53 25.94
N THR A 130 2.03 -3.64 27.19
CA THR A 130 1.06 -4.64 27.59
C THR A 130 -0.11 -4.00 28.33
N GLY A 131 -1.23 -4.69 28.40
CA GLY A 131 -2.40 -4.29 29.16
C GLY A 131 -3.04 -2.97 28.68
N LYS A 132 -3.34 -2.08 29.59
CA LYS A 132 -4.01 -0.80 29.29
C LYS A 132 -3.18 0.13 28.40
N LYS A 133 -1.86 0.12 28.52
CA LYS A 133 -0.94 0.96 27.73
C LYS A 133 -0.88 0.53 26.24
N ALA A 134 -1.16 -0.73 25.93
CA ALA A 134 -1.21 -1.25 24.57
C ALA A 134 -2.52 -0.93 23.82
N ARG A 135 -3.53 -0.36 24.48
CA ARG A 135 -4.80 -0.04 23.84
C ARG A 135 -4.66 1.18 22.94
N ILE A 136 -5.02 1.02 21.68
CA ILE A 136 -5.06 2.10 20.70
C ILE A 136 -6.42 2.79 20.78
N LYS A 137 -6.43 4.13 20.80
CA LYS A 137 -7.66 4.92 20.76
C LYS A 137 -8.34 4.76 19.41
N GLU A 138 -9.66 4.65 19.39
CA GLU A 138 -10.42 4.58 18.14
C GLU A 138 -10.47 5.95 17.47
N ARG A 139 -10.42 5.93 16.15
CA ARG A 139 -10.64 7.10 15.31
C ARG A 139 -12.12 7.13 14.93
N ARG A 140 -12.80 8.24 15.21
CA ARG A 140 -14.16 8.45 14.70
C ARG A 140 -14.07 8.58 13.17
N VAL A 141 -14.65 7.65 12.46
CA VAL A 141 -14.77 7.70 11.00
C VAL A 141 -16.19 8.13 10.71
N ASN A 142 -16.34 9.18 9.90
CA ASN A 142 -17.66 9.54 9.40
C ASN A 142 -18.07 8.47 8.38
N LEU A 143 -19.01 7.64 8.75
CA LEU A 143 -19.52 6.51 7.95
C LEU A 143 -20.02 6.97 6.58
N ASP A 144 -20.54 8.21 6.49
CA ASP A 144 -21.00 8.80 5.22
C ASP A 144 -19.92 8.93 4.15
N LYS A 145 -18.63 9.02 4.55
CA LYS A 145 -17.49 9.05 3.61
C LYS A 145 -17.06 7.67 3.15
N VAL A 146 -17.31 6.65 3.95
CA VAL A 146 -16.94 5.26 3.60
C VAL A 146 -17.97 4.71 2.61
N ALA A 147 -19.25 4.94 2.85
CA ALA A 147 -20.33 4.51 1.95
C ALA A 147 -20.24 5.16 0.54
N LYS A 148 -19.70 6.39 0.45
CA LYS A 148 -19.48 7.05 -0.86
C LYS A 148 -18.25 6.53 -1.63
N ALA A 149 -17.35 5.81 -0.98
CA ALA A 149 -16.17 5.23 -1.62
C ALA A 149 -16.41 3.79 -2.10
N GLU A 150 -17.50 3.16 -1.67
CA GLU A 150 -17.90 1.80 -2.02
C GLU A 150 -19.04 1.77 -3.07
N ALA A 151 -19.60 2.94 -3.42
CA ALA A 151 -20.60 3.14 -4.45
C ALA A 151 -19.98 3.65 -5.76
#